data_41f682b20e848bbad1f5c26cdbea5f6a
#
_entry.id   41f682b20e848bbad1f5c26cdbea5f6a
#
_cell.length_a   1.000
_cell.length_b   1.000
_cell.length_c   1.000
_cell.angle_alpha   90.00
_cell.angle_beta   90.00
_cell.angle_gamma   90.00
#
_symmetry.space_group_name_H-M   'P 1'
#
loop_
_entity.id
_entity.type
_entity.pdbx_description
1 polymer ?
#
loop_
_entity_poly.entity_id
_entity_poly.type
_entity_poly.pdbx_seq_one_letter_code
_entity_poly.pdbx_strand_id
1 'polypeptide(L)'
;MEERKSKRGKIGLTVFLLVDLLLIGAAVYMIAARQRDIPTGAPLGGTAASVLDSVPEETVPAATEPDVPAPLELADEIECGYAYVVNASDGLVLAEKNGEERMYPASMTKLMTLLLACESGIEPDEPFTFDQDMLDPLIERGASRVGFEDGETVTFGDLLYGSVLPSGGDATAALAIMIDGDEQTFANHMNRKAQALGMFDTHFSNASGLHAEDHYSTARDIALLLQETLKHDLCRTVLTAPVYTTSRTSQHPNGLELYSVVDQRMAGFLPQHIVFQGGKTGFTDYAGYCLASFAEQEGTTYIVVVAGGEEKETPCRDAQTLYELLCGVPEQNVGEQ
;
A
#
# COMPACT_ATOMS: atom_id res chain seq x y z
N MET A 1 -31.45 17.92 38.47
CA MET A 1 -31.17 18.27 37.05
C MET A 1 -30.42 17.14 36.33
N GLU A 2 -29.85 16.19 37.05
CA GLU A 2 -29.15 15.01 36.51
C GLU A 2 -30.05 13.90 35.97
N GLU A 3 -31.22 13.68 36.54
CA GLU A 3 -32.14 12.60 36.09
C GLU A 3 -32.74 12.82 34.69
N ARG A 4 -32.79 14.05 34.18
CA ARG A 4 -33.29 14.33 32.81
C ARG A 4 -32.28 14.06 31.72
N LYS A 5 -30.96 14.07 32.01
CA LYS A 5 -29.90 13.75 31.01
C LYS A 5 -29.76 12.23 30.74
N SER A 6 -29.97 11.41 31.79
CA SER A 6 -29.90 9.95 31.65
C SER A 6 -31.02 9.35 30.78
N LYS A 7 -32.22 9.92 30.81
CA LYS A 7 -33.35 9.41 30.00
C LYS A 7 -33.22 9.75 28.49
N ARG A 8 -32.58 10.88 28.13
CA ARG A 8 -32.37 11.26 26.73
C ARG A 8 -31.32 10.40 26.03
N GLY A 9 -30.24 9.99 26.71
CA GLY A 9 -29.23 9.10 26.16
C GLY A 9 -29.74 7.67 25.87
N LYS A 10 -30.60 7.15 26.76
CA LYS A 10 -31.18 5.80 26.58
C LYS A 10 -32.21 5.73 25.46
N ILE A 11 -32.98 6.81 25.22
CA ILE A 11 -33.96 6.87 24.12
C ILE A 11 -33.22 6.96 22.75
N GLY A 12 -32.12 7.70 22.65
CA GLY A 12 -31.31 7.79 21.44
C GLY A 12 -30.72 6.45 21.04
N LEU A 13 -30.14 5.72 21.99
CA LEU A 13 -29.54 4.40 21.74
C LEU A 13 -30.58 3.35 21.33
N THR A 14 -31.79 3.39 21.93
CA THR A 14 -32.87 2.45 21.59
C THR A 14 -33.46 2.72 20.19
N VAL A 15 -33.53 3.97 19.77
CA VAL A 15 -33.97 4.34 18.42
C VAL A 15 -32.95 3.93 17.37
N PHE A 16 -31.64 4.07 17.64
CA PHE A 16 -30.57 3.63 16.73
C PHE A 16 -30.62 2.10 16.51
N LEU A 17 -30.73 1.31 17.57
CA LEU A 17 -30.82 -0.15 17.49
C LEU A 17 -32.09 -0.64 16.76
N LEU A 18 -33.19 0.10 16.84
CA LEU A 18 -34.43 -0.23 16.11
C LEU A 18 -34.32 0.09 14.62
N VAL A 19 -33.60 1.11 14.22
CA VAL A 19 -33.36 1.44 12.80
C VAL A 19 -32.45 0.42 12.15
N ASP A 20 -31.39 -0.03 12.84
CA ASP A 20 -30.48 -1.06 12.32
C ASP A 20 -31.19 -2.42 12.17
N LEU A 21 -32.07 -2.81 13.12
CA LEU A 21 -32.88 -4.03 13.02
C LEU A 21 -33.89 -3.97 11.85
N LEU A 22 -34.44 -2.79 11.54
CA LEU A 22 -35.34 -2.60 10.40
C LEU A 22 -34.60 -2.69 9.07
N LEU A 23 -33.37 -2.16 8.98
CA LEU A 23 -32.54 -2.24 7.77
C LEU A 23 -32.08 -3.67 7.50
N ILE A 24 -31.67 -4.41 8.54
CA ILE A 24 -31.32 -5.84 8.44
C ILE A 24 -32.56 -6.67 8.02
N GLY A 25 -33.71 -6.39 8.61
CA GLY A 25 -34.99 -7.06 8.23
C GLY A 25 -35.38 -6.81 6.78
N ALA A 26 -35.20 -5.59 6.27
CA ALA A 26 -35.46 -5.24 4.87
C ALA A 26 -34.49 -5.93 3.91
N ALA A 27 -33.19 -6.04 4.26
CA ALA A 27 -32.22 -6.75 3.45
C ALA A 27 -32.52 -8.26 3.37
N VAL A 28 -32.83 -8.89 4.49
CA VAL A 28 -33.23 -10.32 4.55
C VAL A 28 -34.55 -10.57 3.77
N TYR A 29 -35.52 -9.65 3.85
CA TYR A 29 -36.77 -9.76 3.09
C TYR A 29 -36.53 -9.65 1.57
N MET A 30 -35.65 -8.74 1.12
CA MET A 30 -35.30 -8.60 -0.30
C MET A 30 -34.58 -9.84 -0.85
N ILE A 31 -33.69 -10.46 -0.05
CA ILE A 31 -33.02 -11.70 -0.42
C ILE A 31 -33.99 -12.86 -0.52
N ALA A 32 -34.91 -12.98 0.43
CA ALA A 32 -35.96 -14.02 0.43
C ALA A 32 -37.01 -13.82 -0.68
N ALA A 33 -37.34 -12.57 -1.05
CA ALA A 33 -38.23 -12.26 -2.16
C ALA A 33 -37.63 -12.63 -3.52
N ARG A 34 -36.30 -12.43 -3.67
CA ARG A 34 -35.57 -12.79 -4.90
C ARG A 34 -35.46 -14.30 -5.15
N GLN A 35 -35.61 -15.13 -4.10
CA GLN A 35 -35.66 -16.60 -4.22
C GLN A 35 -37.03 -17.16 -4.57
N ARG A 36 -38.12 -16.37 -4.54
CA ARG A 36 -39.49 -16.84 -4.83
C ARG A 36 -39.86 -16.81 -6.31
N ASP A 37 -39.08 -16.22 -7.18
CA ASP A 37 -39.36 -16.11 -8.62
C ASP A 37 -38.71 -17.20 -9.49
N ILE A 38 -38.31 -18.33 -8.88
CA ILE A 38 -37.90 -19.52 -9.66
C ILE A 38 -39.17 -20.40 -9.87
N PRO A 39 -39.68 -20.51 -11.08
CA PRO A 39 -40.86 -21.37 -11.33
C PRO A 39 -40.44 -22.84 -11.25
N THR A 40 -40.94 -23.55 -10.26
CA THR A 40 -40.87 -25.01 -10.20
C THR A 40 -41.84 -25.59 -11.19
N GLY A 41 -41.32 -26.10 -12.31
CA GLY A 41 -42.09 -26.78 -13.32
C GLY A 41 -42.71 -28.10 -12.80
N ALA A 42 -44.00 -28.29 -13.00
CA ALA A 42 -44.74 -29.51 -12.75
C ALA A 42 -44.39 -30.62 -13.77
N PRO A 43 -44.51 -31.89 -13.41
CA PRO A 43 -44.20 -32.99 -14.32
C PRO A 43 -45.39 -33.26 -15.26
N LEU A 44 -45.17 -33.19 -16.55
CA LEU A 44 -46.07 -33.75 -17.55
C LEU A 44 -45.44 -34.98 -18.20
N GLY A 45 -46.01 -36.12 -17.90
CA GLY A 45 -45.75 -37.33 -18.66
C GLY A 45 -46.47 -37.27 -20.03
N GLY A 46 -45.77 -37.64 -21.05
CA GLY A 46 -46.34 -37.75 -22.40
C GLY A 46 -45.28 -38.18 -23.40
N THR A 47 -45.32 -39.45 -23.81
CA THR A 47 -44.57 -40.05 -24.90
C THR A 47 -44.95 -39.44 -26.25
N ALA A 48 -43.98 -38.88 -26.97
CA ALA A 48 -44.07 -38.79 -28.43
C ALA A 48 -42.63 -38.67 -29.03
N ALA A 49 -42.43 -39.48 -30.05
CA ALA A 49 -41.16 -39.67 -30.72
C ALA A 49 -40.77 -38.54 -31.69
N SER A 50 -39.47 -38.36 -31.81
CA SER A 50 -38.71 -37.93 -32.99
C SER A 50 -39.22 -36.75 -33.84
N VAL A 51 -38.49 -35.63 -33.76
CA VAL A 51 -37.87 -34.96 -34.91
C VAL A 51 -36.63 -34.22 -34.39
N LEU A 52 -35.44 -34.74 -34.66
CA LEU A 52 -34.18 -34.05 -34.51
C LEU A 52 -33.99 -33.14 -35.74
N ASP A 53 -34.36 -31.87 -35.61
CA ASP A 53 -33.81 -30.86 -36.51
C ASP A 53 -32.59 -30.24 -35.86
N SER A 54 -31.44 -30.50 -36.47
CA SER A 54 -30.14 -30.03 -36.09
C SER A 54 -30.05 -28.51 -36.31
N VAL A 55 -30.15 -27.76 -35.22
CA VAL A 55 -29.65 -26.36 -35.18
C VAL A 55 -28.13 -26.45 -35.17
N PRO A 56 -27.38 -25.81 -36.10
CA PRO A 56 -25.95 -25.75 -36.01
C PRO A 56 -25.58 -24.97 -34.75
N GLU A 57 -24.82 -25.60 -33.86
CA GLU A 57 -24.15 -24.96 -32.73
C GLU A 57 -23.10 -24.03 -33.34
N GLU A 58 -23.44 -22.73 -33.40
CA GLU A 58 -22.50 -21.69 -33.77
C GLU A 58 -21.45 -21.64 -32.68
N THR A 59 -20.32 -22.31 -32.90
CA THR A 59 -19.16 -22.22 -32.03
C THR A 59 -18.66 -20.78 -32.07
N VAL A 60 -19.03 -19.99 -31.05
CA VAL A 60 -18.41 -18.71 -30.77
C VAL A 60 -16.93 -19.00 -30.55
N PRO A 61 -16.01 -18.45 -31.36
CA PRO A 61 -14.59 -18.62 -31.11
C PRO A 61 -14.31 -18.14 -29.68
N ALA A 62 -13.70 -18.99 -28.86
CA ALA A 62 -13.17 -18.54 -27.58
C ALA A 62 -12.25 -17.35 -27.88
N ALA A 63 -12.56 -16.20 -27.29
CA ALA A 63 -11.68 -15.06 -27.34
C ALA A 63 -10.32 -15.56 -26.82
N THR A 64 -9.32 -15.60 -27.69
CA THR A 64 -7.94 -15.85 -27.25
C THR A 64 -7.59 -14.72 -26.30
N GLU A 65 -7.34 -15.07 -25.03
CA GLU A 65 -6.73 -14.13 -24.11
C GLU A 65 -5.48 -13.55 -24.78
N PRO A 66 -5.22 -12.24 -24.64
CA PRO A 66 -4.01 -11.65 -25.20
C PRO A 66 -2.82 -12.43 -24.64
N ASP A 67 -1.88 -12.78 -25.51
CA ASP A 67 -0.64 -13.49 -25.17
C ASP A 67 0.23 -12.52 -24.36
N VAL A 68 -0.01 -12.44 -23.04
CA VAL A 68 0.79 -11.62 -22.11
C VAL A 68 2.09 -12.39 -21.89
N PRO A 69 3.25 -11.83 -22.24
CA PRO A 69 4.52 -12.51 -22.03
C PRO A 69 4.71 -12.82 -20.55
N ALA A 70 5.21 -14.01 -20.24
CA ALA A 70 5.57 -14.37 -18.88
C ALA A 70 6.69 -13.44 -18.39
N PRO A 71 6.67 -13.02 -17.10
CA PRO A 71 7.73 -12.21 -16.52
C PRO A 71 9.08 -12.92 -16.61
N LEU A 72 10.16 -12.14 -16.71
CA LEU A 72 11.52 -12.68 -16.65
C LEU A 72 11.80 -13.16 -15.22
N GLU A 73 12.16 -14.43 -15.08
CA GLU A 73 12.65 -14.99 -13.82
C GLU A 73 14.09 -14.52 -13.59
N LEU A 74 14.29 -13.73 -12.53
CA LEU A 74 15.61 -13.22 -12.14
C LEU A 74 16.33 -14.25 -11.25
N ALA A 75 17.56 -14.61 -11.60
CA ALA A 75 18.39 -15.53 -10.82
C ALA A 75 19.63 -14.82 -10.26
N ASP A 76 20.66 -14.70 -11.12
CA ASP A 76 21.97 -14.16 -10.76
C ASP A 76 22.13 -12.67 -11.14
N GLU A 77 21.13 -12.06 -11.77
CA GLU A 77 21.15 -10.66 -12.21
C GLU A 77 21.13 -9.68 -11.05
N ILE A 78 20.61 -10.10 -9.90
CA ILE A 78 20.47 -9.30 -8.68
C ILE A 78 20.89 -10.09 -7.45
N GLU A 79 21.40 -9.37 -6.44
CA GLU A 79 21.81 -9.95 -5.15
C GLU A 79 20.67 -10.08 -4.14
N CYS A 80 19.67 -9.17 -4.18
CA CYS A 80 18.51 -9.22 -3.29
C CYS A 80 17.76 -10.56 -3.42
N GLY A 81 17.22 -11.03 -2.28
CA GLY A 81 16.47 -12.28 -2.21
C GLY A 81 15.09 -12.24 -2.85
N TYR A 82 14.50 -11.04 -2.96
CA TYR A 82 13.16 -10.80 -3.48
C TYR A 82 13.18 -9.63 -4.45
N ALA A 83 12.47 -9.75 -5.56
CA ALA A 83 12.27 -8.66 -6.51
C ALA A 83 10.91 -8.75 -7.22
N TYR A 84 10.37 -7.60 -7.60
CA TYR A 84 9.20 -7.49 -8.44
C TYR A 84 9.28 -6.20 -9.26
N VAL A 85 9.16 -6.32 -10.58
CA VAL A 85 9.26 -5.21 -11.53
C VAL A 85 7.99 -5.14 -12.36
N VAL A 86 7.32 -4.01 -12.34
CA VAL A 86 6.05 -3.82 -13.04
C VAL A 86 6.01 -2.48 -13.76
N ASN A 87 5.47 -2.49 -14.98
CA ASN A 87 4.99 -1.29 -15.65
C ASN A 87 3.66 -0.89 -14.99
N ALA A 88 3.70 0.17 -14.18
CA ALA A 88 2.53 0.60 -13.41
C ALA A 88 1.43 1.25 -14.27
N SER A 89 1.71 1.59 -15.53
CA SER A 89 0.75 2.21 -16.44
C SER A 89 -0.24 1.20 -17.04
N ASP A 90 0.18 -0.05 -17.25
CA ASP A 90 -0.64 -1.13 -17.83
C ASP A 90 -0.73 -2.38 -16.95
N GLY A 91 0.06 -2.45 -15.86
CA GLY A 91 0.11 -3.57 -14.93
C GLY A 91 0.93 -4.77 -15.41
N LEU A 92 1.69 -4.63 -16.51
CA LEU A 92 2.53 -5.69 -17.02
C LEU A 92 3.70 -5.97 -16.07
N VAL A 93 3.81 -7.20 -15.61
CA VAL A 93 4.95 -7.68 -14.82
C VAL A 93 6.11 -7.97 -15.77
N LEU A 94 7.22 -7.28 -15.57
CA LEU A 94 8.41 -7.41 -16.43
C LEU A 94 9.36 -8.48 -15.94
N ALA A 95 9.56 -8.57 -14.62
CA ALA A 95 10.44 -9.56 -14.01
C ALA A 95 10.10 -9.79 -12.54
N GLU A 96 10.49 -10.96 -12.03
CA GLU A 96 10.36 -11.27 -10.61
C GLU A 96 11.47 -12.21 -10.10
N LYS A 97 11.69 -12.22 -8.80
CA LYS A 97 12.47 -13.21 -8.04
C LYS A 97 11.79 -13.36 -6.69
N ASN A 98 11.25 -14.57 -6.42
CA ASN A 98 10.48 -14.83 -5.19
C ASN A 98 9.42 -13.75 -4.92
N GLY A 99 8.81 -13.20 -5.97
CA GLY A 99 7.97 -11.99 -5.92
C GLY A 99 6.72 -12.16 -5.07
N GLU A 100 6.19 -13.39 -4.99
CA GLU A 100 5.02 -13.77 -4.20
C GLU A 100 5.37 -14.44 -2.85
N GLU A 101 6.66 -14.66 -2.56
CA GLU A 101 7.07 -15.22 -1.28
C GLU A 101 7.02 -14.17 -0.17
N ARG A 102 6.65 -14.63 1.04
CA ARG A 102 6.55 -13.74 2.21
C ARG A 102 7.92 -13.27 2.65
N MET A 103 8.01 -11.98 2.90
CA MET A 103 9.18 -11.29 3.42
C MET A 103 8.77 -10.29 4.51
N TYR A 104 9.73 -9.79 5.27
CA TYR A 104 9.51 -8.67 6.18
C TYR A 104 9.68 -7.35 5.42
N PRO A 105 8.64 -6.50 5.34
CA PRO A 105 8.69 -5.27 4.52
C PRO A 105 9.51 -4.13 5.16
N ALA A 106 9.85 -4.23 6.44
CA ALA A 106 10.46 -3.14 7.19
C ALA A 106 9.72 -1.81 6.94
N SER A 107 10.43 -0.69 6.83
CA SER A 107 9.81 0.62 6.64
C SER A 107 9.15 0.85 5.27
N MET A 108 9.14 -0.12 4.34
CA MET A 108 8.25 -0.04 3.18
C MET A 108 6.76 -0.06 3.60
N THR A 109 6.44 -0.59 4.78
CA THR A 109 5.14 -0.48 5.47
C THR A 109 4.60 0.96 5.49
N LYS A 110 5.47 1.97 5.58
CA LYS A 110 5.08 3.38 5.65
C LYS A 110 4.41 3.90 4.36
N LEU A 111 4.49 3.15 3.26
CA LEU A 111 3.68 3.41 2.06
C LEU A 111 2.18 3.24 2.37
N MET A 112 1.79 2.23 3.15
CA MET A 112 0.40 2.05 3.58
C MET A 112 -0.03 3.15 4.55
N THR A 113 0.85 3.55 5.47
CA THR A 113 0.58 4.68 6.37
C THR A 113 0.38 5.98 5.61
N LEU A 114 1.24 6.27 4.62
CA LEU A 114 1.10 7.43 3.75
C LEU A 114 -0.20 7.40 2.95
N LEU A 115 -0.53 6.24 2.36
CA LEU A 115 -1.77 6.08 1.59
C LEU A 115 -3.01 6.38 2.43
N LEU A 116 -3.13 5.76 3.61
CA LEU A 116 -4.25 5.99 4.51
C LEU A 116 -4.30 7.43 5.04
N ALA A 117 -3.14 8.03 5.26
CA ALA A 117 -3.06 9.44 5.65
C ALA A 117 -3.58 10.36 4.53
N CYS A 118 -3.19 10.12 3.28
CA CYS A 118 -3.70 10.89 2.14
C CYS A 118 -5.21 10.68 1.90
N GLU A 119 -5.75 9.53 2.27
CA GLU A 119 -7.18 9.22 2.14
C GLU A 119 -8.03 9.69 3.33
N SER A 120 -7.40 10.07 4.45
CA SER A 120 -8.10 10.41 5.70
C SER A 120 -8.99 11.66 5.61
N GLY A 121 -8.70 12.56 4.68
CA GLY A 121 -9.36 13.86 4.58
C GLY A 121 -8.95 14.86 5.67
N ILE A 122 -7.90 14.56 6.45
CA ILE A 122 -7.34 15.50 7.44
C ILE A 122 -6.57 16.59 6.68
N GLU A 123 -6.81 17.84 7.04
CA GLU A 123 -6.17 18.97 6.39
C GLU A 123 -4.67 19.05 6.76
N PRO A 124 -3.79 19.49 5.84
CA PRO A 124 -2.35 19.51 6.09
C PRO A 124 -1.91 20.39 7.28
N ASP A 125 -2.70 21.38 7.66
CA ASP A 125 -2.43 22.30 8.77
C ASP A 125 -3.03 21.85 10.13
N GLU A 126 -3.73 20.71 10.16
CA GLU A 126 -4.27 20.15 11.41
C GLU A 126 -3.15 19.84 12.40
N PRO A 127 -3.20 20.38 13.63
CA PRO A 127 -2.11 20.23 14.59
C PRO A 127 -2.13 18.89 15.33
N PHE A 128 -0.94 18.39 15.62
CA PHE A 128 -0.70 17.27 16.54
C PHE A 128 0.33 17.66 17.58
N THR A 129 0.10 17.32 18.84
CA THR A 129 1.05 17.58 19.95
C THR A 129 1.59 16.26 20.47
N PHE A 130 2.90 16.11 20.45
CA PHE A 130 3.60 14.93 20.96
C PHE A 130 3.57 14.89 22.48
N ASP A 131 3.51 13.70 23.04
CA ASP A 131 3.76 13.42 24.45
C ASP A 131 4.88 12.39 24.64
N GLN A 132 5.52 12.40 25.80
CA GLN A 132 6.64 11.52 26.11
C GLN A 132 6.23 10.05 26.14
N ASP A 133 5.02 9.74 26.61
CA ASP A 133 4.52 8.36 26.70
C ASP A 133 4.44 7.68 25.32
N MET A 134 4.17 8.49 24.29
CA MET A 134 4.17 8.04 22.88
C MET A 134 5.60 7.86 22.32
N LEU A 135 6.54 8.73 22.74
CA LEU A 135 7.92 8.73 22.22
C LEU A 135 8.78 7.64 22.84
N ASP A 136 8.62 7.35 24.13
CA ASP A 136 9.46 6.40 24.89
C ASP A 136 9.51 5.00 24.24
N PRO A 137 8.40 4.35 23.88
CA PRO A 137 8.44 3.02 23.26
C PRO A 137 9.19 3.00 21.93
N LEU A 138 9.17 4.08 21.17
CA LEU A 138 9.89 4.21 19.90
C LEU A 138 11.39 4.36 20.12
N ILE A 139 11.79 5.11 21.16
CA ILE A 139 13.17 5.28 21.58
C ILE A 139 13.76 3.95 22.04
N GLU A 140 13.04 3.24 22.93
CA GLU A 140 13.46 1.95 23.48
C GLU A 140 13.65 0.88 22.39
N ARG A 141 12.79 0.88 21.37
CA ARG A 141 12.86 -0.04 20.23
C ARG A 141 13.85 0.38 19.14
N GLY A 142 14.53 1.51 19.29
CA GLY A 142 15.50 2.01 18.32
C GLY A 142 14.88 2.39 16.97
N ALA A 143 13.62 2.83 16.96
CA ALA A 143 12.96 3.29 15.75
C ALA A 143 13.68 4.51 15.14
N SER A 144 13.73 4.59 13.81
CA SER A 144 14.08 5.84 13.13
C SER A 144 13.10 6.94 13.54
N ARG A 145 13.58 8.15 13.79
CA ARG A 145 12.72 9.26 14.23
C ARG A 145 13.05 10.54 13.46
N VAL A 146 12.05 11.40 13.29
CA VAL A 146 12.25 12.80 12.85
C VAL A 146 13.03 13.56 13.92
N GLY A 147 12.68 13.34 15.18
CA GLY A 147 13.27 14.00 16.33
C GLY A 147 12.34 15.01 16.98
N PHE A 148 11.04 14.85 16.81
CA PHE A 148 10.05 15.64 17.56
C PHE A 148 10.14 15.36 19.05
N GLU A 149 9.84 16.40 19.86
CA GLU A 149 10.03 16.40 21.31
C GLU A 149 8.69 16.45 22.07
N ASP A 150 8.76 16.10 23.37
CA ASP A 150 7.61 16.21 24.28
C ASP A 150 7.01 17.62 24.30
N GLY A 151 5.68 17.72 24.21
CA GLY A 151 4.94 18.98 24.14
C GLY A 151 5.11 19.74 22.81
N GLU A 152 5.82 19.18 21.83
CA GLU A 152 5.97 19.82 20.53
C GLU A 152 4.69 19.67 19.71
N THR A 153 4.23 20.79 19.12
CA THR A 153 3.07 20.80 18.23
C THR A 153 3.53 21.04 16.80
N VAL A 154 3.21 20.08 15.92
CA VAL A 154 3.52 20.09 14.50
C VAL A 154 2.24 19.92 13.68
N THR A 155 2.32 20.07 12.36
CA THR A 155 1.17 19.91 11.47
C THR A 155 1.07 18.49 10.91
N PHE A 156 -0.13 18.10 10.47
CA PHE A 156 -0.34 16.84 9.75
C PHE A 156 0.59 16.74 8.50
N GLY A 157 0.81 17.86 7.79
CA GLY A 157 1.76 17.95 6.70
C GLY A 157 3.19 17.61 7.14
N ASP A 158 3.66 18.14 8.29
CA ASP A 158 4.98 17.80 8.83
C ASP A 158 5.13 16.30 9.09
N LEU A 159 4.04 15.65 9.56
CA LEU A 159 4.01 14.22 9.82
C LEU A 159 4.06 13.39 8.54
N LEU A 160 3.39 13.81 7.45
CA LEU A 160 3.46 13.13 6.16
C LEU A 160 4.91 13.07 5.66
N TYR A 161 5.59 14.21 5.56
CA TYR A 161 6.98 14.27 5.14
C TYR A 161 7.92 13.59 6.15
N GLY A 162 7.66 13.74 7.44
CA GLY A 162 8.42 13.09 8.50
C GLY A 162 8.36 11.57 8.45
N SER A 163 7.24 10.98 8.09
CA SER A 163 7.07 9.53 7.97
C SER A 163 7.84 8.94 6.78
N VAL A 164 7.97 9.69 5.69
CA VAL A 164 8.55 9.22 4.42
C VAL A 164 10.03 9.56 4.31
N LEU A 165 10.41 10.86 4.37
CA LEU A 165 11.75 11.31 4.03
C LEU A 165 12.81 10.72 4.96
N PRO A 166 12.82 11.01 6.28
CA PRO A 166 13.75 10.40 7.22
C PRO A 166 13.27 9.03 7.73
N SER A 167 12.10 8.55 7.26
CA SER A 167 11.49 7.31 7.74
C SER A 167 11.08 7.35 9.22
N GLY A 168 10.61 8.51 9.73
CA GLY A 168 10.31 8.74 11.15
C GLY A 168 9.17 7.86 11.68
N GLY A 169 9.49 7.05 12.71
CA GLY A 169 8.50 6.25 13.42
C GLY A 169 7.62 7.11 14.34
N ASP A 170 8.16 8.21 14.88
CA ASP A 170 7.42 9.21 15.65
C ASP A 170 6.31 9.86 14.80
N ALA A 171 6.65 10.35 13.61
CA ALA A 171 5.68 10.87 12.66
C ALA A 171 4.64 9.81 12.25
N THR A 172 5.07 8.57 12.04
CA THR A 172 4.19 7.46 11.65
C THR A 172 3.19 7.11 12.74
N ALA A 173 3.64 7.06 14.01
CA ALA A 173 2.77 6.79 15.16
C ALA A 173 1.77 7.94 15.37
N ALA A 174 2.21 9.20 15.19
CA ALA A 174 1.33 10.36 15.24
C ALA A 174 0.23 10.31 14.18
N LEU A 175 0.58 9.94 12.93
CA LEU A 175 -0.40 9.74 11.85
C LEU A 175 -1.44 8.67 12.23
N ALA A 176 -0.99 7.53 12.78
CA ALA A 176 -1.88 6.46 13.20
C ALA A 176 -2.88 6.92 14.28
N ILE A 177 -2.40 7.70 15.26
CA ILE A 177 -3.24 8.26 16.32
C ILE A 177 -4.23 9.30 15.75
N MET A 178 -3.78 10.19 14.87
CA MET A 178 -4.66 11.21 14.28
C MET A 178 -5.79 10.61 13.45
N ILE A 179 -5.53 9.49 12.75
CA ILE A 179 -6.47 8.89 11.81
C ILE A 179 -7.46 7.96 12.54
N ASP A 180 -6.99 7.08 13.42
CA ASP A 180 -7.78 6.00 14.02
C ASP A 180 -7.77 6.00 15.57
N GLY A 181 -7.08 6.95 16.20
CA GLY A 181 -7.03 7.12 17.65
C GLY A 181 -5.95 6.29 18.37
N ASP A 182 -5.53 5.16 17.80
CA ASP A 182 -4.46 4.31 18.33
C ASP A 182 -3.83 3.45 17.25
N GLU A 183 -2.59 2.96 17.49
CA GLU A 183 -1.81 2.18 16.50
C GLU A 183 -2.46 0.82 16.17
N GLN A 184 -3.12 0.16 17.13
CA GLN A 184 -3.76 -1.14 16.88
C GLN A 184 -4.97 -1.01 15.96
N THR A 185 -5.81 0.01 16.20
CA THR A 185 -6.96 0.31 15.34
C THR A 185 -6.49 0.67 13.93
N PHE A 186 -5.41 1.44 13.84
CA PHE A 186 -4.79 1.80 12.57
C PHE A 186 -4.21 0.57 11.84
N ALA A 187 -3.52 -0.33 12.52
CA ALA A 187 -3.03 -1.59 11.93
C ALA A 187 -4.18 -2.45 11.37
N ASN A 188 -5.31 -2.51 12.08
CA ASN A 188 -6.52 -3.17 11.57
C ASN A 188 -7.08 -2.46 10.31
N HIS A 189 -6.96 -1.13 10.22
CA HIS A 189 -7.34 -0.36 9.04
C HIS A 189 -6.39 -0.67 7.86
N MET A 190 -5.07 -0.68 8.11
CA MET A 190 -4.07 -1.08 7.11
C MET A 190 -4.38 -2.46 6.52
N ASN A 191 -4.74 -3.45 7.35
CA ASN A 191 -5.06 -4.80 6.91
C ASN A 191 -6.36 -4.86 6.08
N ARG A 192 -7.38 -4.08 6.43
CA ARG A 192 -8.59 -3.95 5.59
C ARG A 192 -8.27 -3.33 4.23
N LYS A 193 -7.42 -2.28 4.20
CA LYS A 193 -6.98 -1.65 2.96
C LYS A 193 -6.16 -2.62 2.12
N ALA A 194 -5.23 -3.36 2.71
CA ALA A 194 -4.45 -4.38 2.03
C ALA A 194 -5.35 -5.42 1.33
N GLN A 195 -6.34 -5.96 2.03
CA GLN A 195 -7.34 -6.87 1.45
C GLN A 195 -8.12 -6.24 0.29
N ALA A 196 -8.51 -4.97 0.41
CA ALA A 196 -9.22 -4.25 -0.66
C ALA A 196 -8.35 -4.02 -1.91
N LEU A 197 -7.03 -3.91 -1.74
CA LEU A 197 -6.06 -3.77 -2.83
C LEU A 197 -5.63 -5.12 -3.45
N GLY A 198 -6.07 -6.26 -2.90
CA GLY A 198 -5.65 -7.58 -3.36
C GLY A 198 -4.28 -8.02 -2.85
N MET A 199 -3.79 -7.42 -1.76
CA MET A 199 -2.55 -7.77 -1.06
C MET A 199 -2.85 -8.91 -0.07
N PHE A 200 -3.12 -10.11 -0.59
CA PHE A 200 -3.63 -11.23 0.21
C PHE A 200 -2.55 -11.92 1.04
N ASP A 201 -1.28 -11.74 0.71
CA ASP A 201 -0.14 -12.26 1.45
C ASP A 201 0.57 -11.18 2.27
N THR A 202 -0.20 -10.18 2.74
CA THR A 202 0.26 -9.07 3.58
C THR A 202 -0.50 -9.02 4.89
N HIS A 203 0.23 -8.81 5.99
CA HIS A 203 -0.32 -8.50 7.30
C HIS A 203 0.54 -7.44 8.00
N PHE A 204 -0.11 -6.38 8.45
CA PHE A 204 0.50 -5.27 9.18
C PHE A 204 0.14 -5.36 10.67
N SER A 205 1.15 -5.40 11.55
CA SER A 205 0.98 -5.40 13.02
C SER A 205 1.24 -4.02 13.64
N ASN A 206 1.83 -3.11 12.88
CA ASN A 206 2.12 -1.73 13.28
C ASN A 206 2.23 -0.81 12.07
N ALA A 207 2.21 0.50 12.31
CA ALA A 207 2.21 1.53 11.27
C ALA A 207 3.61 1.80 10.66
N SER A 208 4.69 1.38 11.32
CA SER A 208 6.05 1.82 11.00
C SER A 208 6.91 0.79 10.27
N GLY A 209 6.55 -0.51 10.35
CA GLY A 209 7.35 -1.62 9.86
C GLY A 209 8.45 -2.07 10.82
N LEU A 210 8.36 -1.71 12.10
CA LEU A 210 9.16 -2.35 13.15
C LEU A 210 8.86 -3.84 13.19
N HIS A 211 9.90 -4.65 13.37
CA HIS A 211 9.77 -6.09 13.28
C HIS A 211 8.75 -6.66 14.28
N ALA A 212 7.89 -7.54 13.76
CA ALA A 212 7.04 -8.46 14.48
C ALA A 212 6.89 -9.73 13.62
N GLU A 213 6.76 -10.90 14.25
CA GLU A 213 6.69 -12.19 13.53
C GLU A 213 5.50 -12.26 12.56
N ASP A 214 4.40 -11.59 12.90
CA ASP A 214 3.17 -11.51 12.11
C ASP A 214 3.09 -10.28 11.20
N HIS A 215 4.18 -9.48 11.08
CA HIS A 215 4.27 -8.32 10.19
C HIS A 215 5.02 -8.69 8.91
N TYR A 216 4.31 -9.09 7.87
CA TYR A 216 4.87 -9.59 6.61
C TYR A 216 4.16 -9.03 5.39
N SER A 217 4.82 -9.15 4.24
CA SER A 217 4.29 -8.81 2.91
C SER A 217 5.00 -9.62 1.83
N THR A 218 4.75 -9.34 0.56
CA THR A 218 5.49 -9.84 -0.59
C THR A 218 6.00 -8.68 -1.43
N ALA A 219 6.99 -8.90 -2.30
CA ALA A 219 7.48 -7.86 -3.21
C ALA A 219 6.37 -7.41 -4.18
N ARG A 220 5.53 -8.35 -4.65
CA ARG A 220 4.33 -8.09 -5.44
C ARG A 220 3.34 -7.17 -4.71
N ASP A 221 3.00 -7.49 -3.47
CA ASP A 221 2.03 -6.72 -2.69
C ASP A 221 2.52 -5.31 -2.39
N ILE A 222 3.82 -5.14 -2.10
CA ILE A 222 4.43 -3.81 -1.95
C ILE A 222 4.40 -3.03 -3.28
N ALA A 223 4.59 -3.68 -4.41
CA ALA A 223 4.47 -3.02 -5.72
C ALA A 223 3.02 -2.55 -5.99
N LEU A 224 2.02 -3.38 -5.67
CA LEU A 224 0.60 -3.00 -5.72
C LEU A 224 0.30 -1.80 -4.81
N LEU A 225 0.84 -1.81 -3.60
CA LEU A 225 0.69 -0.72 -2.66
C LEU A 225 1.30 0.58 -3.20
N LEU A 226 2.53 0.53 -3.72
CA LEU A 226 3.17 1.72 -4.29
C LEU A 226 2.41 2.22 -5.52
N GLN A 227 1.94 1.32 -6.39
CA GLN A 227 1.11 1.68 -7.55
C GLN A 227 -0.17 2.42 -7.13
N GLU A 228 -0.87 1.95 -6.09
CA GLU A 228 -2.04 2.64 -5.55
C GLU A 228 -1.68 3.99 -4.94
N THR A 229 -0.62 4.03 -4.13
CA THR A 229 -0.13 5.25 -3.49
C THR A 229 0.18 6.34 -4.52
N LEU A 230 0.75 5.98 -5.67
CA LEU A 230 1.10 6.92 -6.73
C LEU A 230 -0.11 7.51 -7.49
N LYS A 231 -1.32 6.97 -7.32
CA LYS A 231 -2.55 7.56 -7.88
C LYS A 231 -3.01 8.81 -7.12
N HIS A 232 -2.53 9.01 -5.89
CA HIS A 232 -2.84 10.17 -5.07
C HIS A 232 -1.76 11.26 -5.22
N ASP A 233 -2.13 12.43 -5.71
CA ASP A 233 -1.20 13.53 -5.98
C ASP A 233 -0.40 13.96 -4.75
N LEU A 234 -1.04 14.00 -3.57
CA LEU A 234 -0.37 14.33 -2.31
C LEU A 234 0.70 13.28 -1.95
N CYS A 235 0.37 12.00 -2.07
CA CYS A 235 1.33 10.92 -1.81
C CYS A 235 2.53 11.00 -2.77
N ARG A 236 2.25 11.20 -4.07
CA ARG A 236 3.30 11.37 -5.08
C ARG A 236 4.20 12.57 -4.73
N THR A 237 3.61 13.70 -4.33
CA THR A 237 4.35 14.89 -3.92
C THR A 237 5.28 14.62 -2.75
N VAL A 238 4.80 13.88 -1.73
CA VAL A 238 5.63 13.51 -0.56
C VAL A 238 6.75 12.55 -0.95
N LEU A 239 6.45 11.53 -1.79
CA LEU A 239 7.42 10.51 -2.20
C LEU A 239 8.52 11.05 -3.12
N THR A 240 8.27 12.12 -3.87
CA THR A 240 9.23 12.74 -4.79
C THR A 240 9.98 13.92 -4.19
N ALA A 241 9.66 14.33 -2.96
CA ALA A 241 10.31 15.47 -2.32
C ALA A 241 11.74 15.11 -1.88
N PRO A 242 12.79 15.80 -2.36
CA PRO A 242 14.15 15.55 -1.94
C PRO A 242 14.45 16.09 -0.55
N VAL A 243 13.75 17.16 -0.15
CA VAL A 243 13.90 17.85 1.14
C VAL A 243 12.58 18.53 1.51
N TYR A 244 12.32 18.60 2.80
CA TYR A 244 11.20 19.34 3.38
C TYR A 244 11.65 19.99 4.68
N THR A 245 11.20 21.21 4.96
CA THR A 245 11.44 21.89 6.25
C THR A 245 10.12 21.95 7.01
N THR A 246 10.10 21.38 8.22
CA THR A 246 8.89 21.37 9.06
C THR A 246 8.50 22.78 9.51
N SER A 247 7.29 22.90 9.99
CA SER A 247 6.81 24.10 10.66
C SER A 247 7.70 24.48 11.84
N ARG A 248 7.75 25.78 12.14
CA ARG A 248 8.51 26.30 13.27
C ARG A 248 7.75 26.05 14.56
N THR A 249 8.46 25.48 15.54
CA THR A 249 7.93 25.22 16.88
C THR A 249 8.78 25.93 17.95
N SER A 250 8.39 25.84 19.22
CA SER A 250 9.21 26.34 20.33
C SER A 250 10.49 25.51 20.49
N GLN A 251 10.41 24.20 20.23
CA GLN A 251 11.53 23.26 20.30
C GLN A 251 12.46 23.43 19.10
N HIS A 252 11.90 23.64 17.92
CA HIS A 252 12.64 23.83 16.66
C HIS A 252 12.30 25.17 15.98
N PRO A 253 12.87 26.32 16.45
CA PRO A 253 12.50 27.66 15.96
C PRO A 253 12.77 27.91 14.47
N ASN A 254 13.61 27.09 13.84
CA ASN A 254 13.88 27.15 12.40
C ASN A 254 13.16 26.06 11.60
N GLY A 255 12.40 25.17 12.25
CA GLY A 255 11.92 23.90 11.70
C GLY A 255 13.07 22.85 11.66
N LEU A 256 12.72 21.63 11.28
CA LEU A 256 13.65 20.54 11.01
C LEU A 256 13.77 20.35 9.50
N GLU A 257 15.01 20.27 8.98
CA GLU A 257 15.25 19.91 7.58
C GLU A 257 15.24 18.39 7.44
N LEU A 258 14.26 17.85 6.71
CA LEU A 258 14.06 16.44 6.45
C LEU A 258 14.54 16.12 5.05
N TYR A 259 15.52 15.23 4.94
CA TYR A 259 16.07 14.80 3.65
C TYR A 259 15.57 13.40 3.28
N SER A 260 15.29 13.19 1.99
CA SER A 260 14.93 11.90 1.45
C SER A 260 16.07 10.90 1.59
N VAL A 261 15.87 9.87 2.43
CA VAL A 261 16.82 8.76 2.57
C VAL A 261 16.95 7.96 1.28
N VAL A 262 15.88 7.87 0.50
CA VAL A 262 15.89 7.19 -0.80
C VAL A 262 16.82 7.91 -1.76
N ASP A 263 16.68 9.23 -1.92
CA ASP A 263 17.53 10.01 -2.83
C ASP A 263 18.99 9.97 -2.41
N GLN A 264 19.26 10.07 -1.10
CA GLN A 264 20.63 9.96 -0.60
C GLN A 264 21.26 8.60 -0.91
N ARG A 265 20.51 7.50 -0.81
CA ARG A 265 20.99 6.16 -1.12
C ARG A 265 21.14 5.92 -2.61
N MET A 266 20.20 6.41 -3.41
CA MET A 266 20.21 6.26 -4.86
C MET A 266 21.18 7.19 -5.58
N ALA A 267 21.75 8.21 -4.93
CA ALA A 267 22.62 9.22 -5.55
C ALA A 267 23.80 8.62 -6.33
N GLY A 268 24.32 7.45 -5.90
CA GLY A 268 25.39 6.71 -6.59
C GLY A 268 24.90 5.64 -7.58
N PHE A 269 23.60 5.44 -7.70
CA PHE A 269 22.97 4.32 -8.42
C PHE A 269 21.81 4.80 -9.30
N LEU A 270 21.88 6.02 -9.81
CA LEU A 270 20.82 6.55 -10.70
C LEU A 270 20.91 5.85 -12.06
N PRO A 271 19.79 5.31 -12.58
CA PRO A 271 19.74 4.72 -13.91
C PRO A 271 19.93 5.77 -15.00
N GLN A 272 20.49 5.38 -16.17
CA GLN A 272 20.87 6.32 -17.23
C GLN A 272 19.75 6.66 -18.22
N HIS A 273 18.78 5.76 -18.40
CA HIS A 273 17.78 5.84 -19.48
C HIS A 273 16.39 6.24 -18.98
N ILE A 274 16.19 6.24 -17.68
CA ILE A 274 14.91 6.49 -17.03
C ILE A 274 15.11 7.46 -15.87
N VAL A 275 14.15 8.32 -15.61
CA VAL A 275 14.25 9.33 -14.55
C VAL A 275 13.74 8.75 -13.24
N PHE A 276 14.65 8.46 -12.31
CA PHE A 276 14.31 8.08 -10.96
C PHE A 276 13.48 9.18 -10.28
N GLN A 277 12.36 8.83 -9.65
CA GLN A 277 11.44 9.77 -9.06
C GLN A 277 11.45 9.74 -7.53
N GLY A 278 11.64 8.57 -6.92
CA GLY A 278 11.60 8.43 -5.47
C GLY A 278 11.16 7.04 -5.01
N GLY A 279 10.68 6.96 -3.77
CA GLY A 279 10.23 5.69 -3.20
C GLY A 279 10.36 5.62 -1.68
N LYS A 280 10.54 4.40 -1.16
CA LYS A 280 10.69 4.12 0.27
C LYS A 280 11.72 3.04 0.53
N THR A 281 12.72 3.32 1.38
CA THR A 281 13.67 2.31 1.88
C THR A 281 13.12 1.59 3.10
N GLY A 282 13.63 0.39 3.36
CA GLY A 282 13.40 -0.37 4.59
C GLY A 282 14.67 -1.02 5.11
N PHE A 283 14.73 -1.24 6.41
CA PHE A 283 15.74 -2.06 7.05
C PHE A 283 15.27 -2.53 8.43
N THR A 284 15.44 -3.79 8.71
CA THR A 284 15.54 -4.41 10.04
C THR A 284 16.52 -5.57 9.93
N ASP A 285 17.05 -6.05 11.05
CA ASP A 285 17.96 -7.21 11.05
C ASP A 285 17.32 -8.47 10.42
N TYR A 286 16.00 -8.58 10.46
CA TYR A 286 15.24 -9.70 9.89
C TYR A 286 14.85 -9.51 8.41
N ALA A 287 14.64 -8.27 7.99
CA ALA A 287 14.23 -7.94 6.61
C ALA A 287 15.45 -7.82 5.68
N GLY A 288 16.64 -7.55 6.22
CA GLY A 288 17.73 -7.01 5.42
C GLY A 288 17.41 -5.61 4.88
N TYR A 289 18.17 -5.16 3.93
CA TYR A 289 17.93 -3.88 3.26
C TYR A 289 16.90 -4.04 2.15
N CYS A 290 15.95 -3.10 2.09
CA CYS A 290 14.82 -3.11 1.16
C CYS A 290 14.65 -1.75 0.48
N LEU A 291 14.08 -1.76 -0.73
CA LEU A 291 13.73 -0.57 -1.49
C LEU A 291 12.48 -0.84 -2.33
N ALA A 292 11.47 0.00 -2.19
CA ALA A 292 10.37 0.14 -3.13
C ALA A 292 10.52 1.51 -3.80
N SER A 293 10.70 1.54 -5.11
CA SER A 293 11.01 2.75 -5.86
C SER A 293 10.24 2.83 -7.16
N PHE A 294 10.17 4.03 -7.74
CA PHE A 294 9.58 4.23 -9.04
C PHE A 294 10.40 5.22 -9.88
N ALA A 295 10.30 5.04 -11.18
CA ALA A 295 10.97 5.87 -12.17
C ALA A 295 10.05 6.08 -13.38
N GLU A 296 10.28 7.12 -14.15
CA GLU A 296 9.44 7.50 -15.30
C GLU A 296 10.24 7.68 -16.57
N GLN A 297 9.69 7.17 -17.66
CA GLN A 297 10.20 7.42 -19.00
C GLN A 297 9.04 7.62 -19.97
N GLU A 298 9.05 8.72 -20.71
CA GLU A 298 8.06 9.06 -21.75
C GLU A 298 6.60 8.93 -21.28
N GLY A 299 6.33 9.26 -20.01
CA GLY A 299 5.01 9.19 -19.39
C GLY A 299 4.61 7.79 -18.87
N THR A 300 5.48 6.80 -19.01
CA THR A 300 5.30 5.48 -18.42
C THR A 300 5.98 5.42 -17.06
N THR A 301 5.26 4.96 -16.04
CA THR A 301 5.80 4.75 -14.69
C THR A 301 6.17 3.28 -14.49
N TYR A 302 7.39 3.03 -14.05
CA TYR A 302 7.88 1.72 -13.68
C TYR A 302 8.12 1.65 -12.18
N ILE A 303 7.72 0.54 -11.57
CA ILE A 303 7.94 0.26 -10.15
C ILE A 303 8.92 -0.90 -10.02
N VAL A 304 9.91 -0.73 -9.16
CA VAL A 304 10.87 -1.75 -8.76
C VAL A 304 10.83 -1.91 -7.26
N VAL A 305 10.53 -3.12 -6.80
CA VAL A 305 10.64 -3.52 -5.39
C VAL A 305 11.72 -4.57 -5.28
N VAL A 306 12.70 -4.35 -4.40
CA VAL A 306 13.77 -5.30 -4.05
C VAL A 306 13.91 -5.38 -2.53
N ALA A 307 14.14 -6.58 -1.99
CA ALA A 307 14.23 -6.81 -0.56
C ALA A 307 15.18 -7.96 -0.20
N GLY A 308 15.61 -8.02 1.05
CA GLY A 308 16.53 -9.06 1.51
C GLY A 308 17.98 -8.80 1.14
N GLY A 309 18.38 -7.54 0.90
CA GLY A 309 19.78 -7.18 0.63
C GLY A 309 20.65 -7.30 1.89
N GLU A 310 21.84 -7.87 1.76
CA GLU A 310 22.79 -8.04 2.88
C GLU A 310 23.50 -6.73 3.22
N GLU A 311 23.81 -5.91 2.22
CA GLU A 311 24.48 -4.61 2.38
C GLU A 311 23.52 -3.46 2.09
N LYS A 312 23.84 -2.28 2.63
CA LYS A 312 23.00 -1.07 2.50
C LYS A 312 22.82 -0.63 1.05
N GLU A 313 23.83 -0.84 0.23
CA GLU A 313 23.89 -0.46 -1.18
C GLU A 313 23.24 -1.49 -2.11
N THR A 314 23.11 -2.74 -1.68
CA THR A 314 22.59 -3.85 -2.51
C THR A 314 21.24 -3.53 -3.16
N PRO A 315 20.19 -3.07 -2.44
CA PRO A 315 18.91 -2.76 -3.09
C PRO A 315 19.01 -1.62 -4.11
N CYS A 316 19.93 -0.66 -3.90
CA CYS A 316 20.09 0.45 -4.82
C CYS A 316 20.78 0.02 -6.12
N ARG A 317 21.79 -0.85 -6.01
CA ARG A 317 22.49 -1.45 -7.15
C ARG A 317 21.57 -2.34 -7.97
N ASP A 318 20.78 -3.18 -7.29
CA ASP A 318 19.83 -4.06 -7.93
C ASP A 318 18.70 -3.28 -8.62
N ALA A 319 18.17 -2.24 -7.97
CA ALA A 319 17.16 -1.37 -8.57
C ALA A 319 17.70 -0.66 -9.82
N GLN A 320 18.94 -0.12 -9.79
CA GLN A 320 19.58 0.47 -10.96
C GLN A 320 19.65 -0.55 -12.09
N THR A 321 20.16 -1.76 -11.81
CA THR A 321 20.27 -2.85 -12.81
C THR A 321 18.92 -3.17 -13.44
N LEU A 322 17.88 -3.32 -12.63
CA LEU A 322 16.54 -3.65 -13.11
C LEU A 322 15.92 -2.53 -13.96
N TYR A 323 16.11 -1.26 -13.57
CA TYR A 323 15.68 -0.14 -14.39
C TYR A 323 16.40 -0.08 -15.73
N GLU A 324 17.69 -0.35 -15.76
CA GLU A 324 18.49 -0.31 -17.00
C GLU A 324 18.21 -1.49 -17.94
N LEU A 325 17.91 -2.67 -17.39
CA LEU A 325 17.67 -3.86 -18.18
C LEU A 325 16.24 -3.95 -18.73
N LEU A 326 15.24 -3.51 -17.95
CA LEU A 326 13.86 -3.87 -18.19
C LEU A 326 12.94 -2.67 -18.46
N CYS A 327 13.32 -1.49 -18.00
CA CYS A 327 12.44 -0.34 -18.01
C CYS A 327 12.85 0.64 -19.10
N GLY A 328 11.89 0.99 -19.99
CA GLY A 328 12.12 2.00 -21.02
C GLY A 328 13.10 1.61 -22.13
N VAL A 329 13.45 0.34 -22.25
CA VAL A 329 14.18 -0.17 -23.42
C VAL A 329 13.17 -0.22 -24.56
N PRO A 330 13.40 0.49 -25.71
CA PRO A 330 12.55 0.33 -26.89
C PRO A 330 12.50 -1.15 -27.26
N GLU A 331 11.31 -1.68 -27.58
CA GLU A 331 11.19 -3.01 -28.18
C GLU A 331 12.13 -3.06 -29.39
N GLN A 332 13.31 -3.61 -29.19
CA GLN A 332 14.18 -3.93 -30.32
C GLN A 332 13.46 -5.04 -31.07
N ASN A 333 13.12 -4.76 -32.32
CA ASN A 333 12.61 -5.73 -33.29
C ASN A 333 13.34 -7.08 -33.12
N VAL A 334 12.77 -8.00 -32.37
CA VAL A 334 13.16 -9.40 -32.33
C VAL A 334 12.55 -10.04 -33.57
N GLY A 335 13.15 -9.73 -34.70
CA GLY A 335 12.70 -10.21 -35.98
C GLY A 335 13.62 -9.74 -37.09
N GLU A 336 14.85 -10.28 -37.13
CA GLU A 336 15.63 -10.54 -38.35
C GLU A 336 17.06 -10.95 -37.96
N GLN A 337 17.25 -12.23 -37.69
CA GLN A 337 18.46 -12.96 -38.09
C GLN A 337 18.13 -14.44 -38.29
#